data_d1e4b8758041aa1fd3d058f3ca8e3e56
#
_entry.id   d1e4b8758041aa1fd3d058f3ca8e3e56
#
_cell.length_a   1.000
_cell.length_b   1.000
_cell.length_c   1.000
_cell.angle_alpha   90.00
_cell.angle_beta   90.00
_cell.angle_gamma   90.00
#
_symmetry.space_group_name_H-M   'P 1'
#
loop_
_entity.id
_entity.type
_entity.pdbx_description
1 polymer ?
#
loop_
_entity_poly.entity_id
_entity_poly.type
_entity_poly.pdbx_seq_one_letter_code
_entity_poly.pdbx_strand_id
1 'polypeptide(L)'
;MSLRRRALIVTALGSAAWPEAHAGGQVEEPLADSVRGALAASIANSAPPKPSFASTDARLAYLRWLGELSTRLKKRKADHVTRVEFLETAWYESKRAGLEPSLVLGLVQVESAFRKYAVSPVGARGYMQVMPFWARLIGDGDPSRLFHMQTNLRFGCVILRHYLDREGGDMYMALGRYNGSRGRPEYPNAVFAARKNWEYLPTA
;
A
#
# COMPACT_ATOMS: atom_id res chain seq x y z
N MET A 1 48.42 -45.69 -13.73
CA MET A 1 47.91 -44.82 -12.62
C MET A 1 47.34 -43.56 -13.21
N SER A 2 46.02 -43.46 -13.31
CA SER A 2 45.29 -42.39 -13.97
C SER A 2 44.54 -41.57 -12.92
N LEU A 3 44.99 -40.36 -12.66
CA LEU A 3 44.35 -39.40 -11.75
C LEU A 3 43.15 -38.76 -12.46
N ARG A 4 41.94 -39.14 -12.04
CA ARG A 4 40.71 -38.49 -12.45
C ARG A 4 40.58 -37.14 -11.73
N ARG A 5 40.71 -36.03 -12.47
CA ARG A 5 40.38 -34.67 -11.99
C ARG A 5 38.87 -34.56 -11.85
N ARG A 6 38.38 -34.40 -10.61
CA ARG A 6 36.98 -34.00 -10.34
C ARG A 6 36.86 -32.51 -10.50
N ALA A 7 36.10 -32.06 -11.51
CA ALA A 7 35.72 -30.68 -11.68
C ALA A 7 34.61 -30.36 -10.64
N LEU A 8 34.87 -29.43 -9.75
CA LEU A 8 33.87 -28.82 -8.88
C LEU A 8 33.08 -27.80 -9.70
N ILE A 9 31.82 -28.11 -9.97
CA ILE A 9 30.88 -27.13 -10.52
C ILE A 9 30.41 -26.25 -9.36
N VAL A 10 30.93 -25.04 -9.29
CA VAL A 10 30.42 -23.99 -8.39
C VAL A 10 29.17 -23.38 -9.06
N THR A 11 28.02 -23.82 -8.59
CA THR A 11 26.74 -23.18 -8.97
C THR A 11 26.65 -21.82 -8.27
N ALA A 12 26.91 -20.75 -9.00
CA ALA A 12 26.67 -19.40 -8.51
C ALA A 12 25.14 -19.20 -8.39
N LEU A 13 24.63 -19.23 -7.15
CA LEU A 13 23.30 -18.77 -6.80
C LEU A 13 23.27 -17.26 -7.02
N GLY A 14 22.78 -16.83 -8.17
CA GLY A 14 22.48 -15.44 -8.44
C GLY A 14 21.41 -14.96 -7.46
N SER A 15 21.83 -14.21 -6.42
CA SER A 15 20.92 -13.41 -5.61
C SER A 15 20.31 -12.36 -6.53
N ALA A 16 19.05 -12.55 -6.94
CA ALA A 16 18.26 -11.51 -7.56
C ALA A 16 18.13 -10.38 -6.54
N ALA A 17 18.95 -9.36 -6.67
CA ALA A 17 18.81 -8.11 -5.94
C ALA A 17 17.48 -7.50 -6.38
N TRP A 18 16.48 -7.55 -5.52
CA TRP A 18 15.27 -6.76 -5.68
C TRP A 18 15.71 -5.28 -5.62
N PRO A 19 15.28 -4.46 -6.58
CA PRO A 19 15.57 -3.04 -6.49
C PRO A 19 15.03 -2.54 -5.15
N GLU A 20 15.92 -1.99 -4.32
CA GLU A 20 15.49 -1.31 -3.08
C GLU A 20 14.55 -0.20 -3.49
N ALA A 21 13.25 -0.41 -3.26
CA ALA A 21 12.28 0.65 -3.36
C ALA A 21 12.68 1.69 -2.31
N HIS A 22 13.21 2.83 -2.76
CA HIS A 22 13.51 3.98 -1.90
C HIS A 22 12.18 4.58 -1.48
N ALA A 23 11.49 3.91 -0.55
CA ALA A 23 10.28 4.42 0.07
C ALA A 23 10.64 5.66 0.90
N GLY A 24 9.87 6.74 0.76
CA GLY A 24 9.93 7.87 1.66
C GLY A 24 10.55 9.15 1.10
N GLY A 25 10.55 9.36 -0.20
CA GLY A 25 10.88 10.66 -0.80
C GLY A 25 9.71 11.66 -0.80
N GLN A 26 8.66 11.43 -0.02
CA GLN A 26 7.55 12.37 0.12
C GLN A 26 8.05 13.71 0.62
N VAL A 27 7.70 14.80 -0.06
CA VAL A 27 8.04 16.16 0.33
C VAL A 27 6.89 16.70 1.17
N GLU A 28 7.23 17.43 2.25
CA GLU A 28 6.23 18.17 3.02
C GLU A 28 5.64 19.29 2.15
N GLU A 29 4.34 19.20 1.88
CA GLU A 29 3.62 20.17 1.09
C GLU A 29 2.45 20.74 1.89
N PRO A 30 2.06 22.02 1.67
CA PRO A 30 0.86 22.57 2.27
C PRO A 30 -0.36 21.73 1.86
N LEU A 31 -1.00 21.08 2.83
CA LEU A 31 -2.26 20.38 2.59
C LEU A 31 -3.41 21.36 2.57
N ALA A 32 -4.32 21.18 1.63
CA ALA A 32 -5.60 21.86 1.67
C ALA A 32 -6.35 21.52 2.97
N ASP A 33 -7.11 22.45 3.52
CA ASP A 33 -7.81 22.26 4.81
C ASP A 33 -8.77 21.06 4.78
N SER A 34 -9.35 20.75 3.60
CA SER A 34 -10.17 19.56 3.40
C SER A 34 -9.41 18.24 3.63
N VAL A 35 -8.18 18.15 3.14
CA VAL A 35 -7.31 16.97 3.35
C VAL A 35 -6.91 16.89 4.82
N ARG A 36 -6.57 18.03 5.42
CA ARG A 36 -6.24 18.12 6.85
C ARG A 36 -7.42 17.65 7.72
N GLY A 37 -8.63 18.14 7.42
CA GLY A 37 -9.86 17.74 8.12
C GLY A 37 -10.16 16.25 7.95
N ALA A 38 -10.02 15.69 6.75
CA ALA A 38 -10.23 14.26 6.48
C ALA A 38 -9.24 13.38 7.24
N LEU A 39 -8.00 13.81 7.37
CA LEU A 39 -6.96 13.10 8.11
C LEU A 39 -7.17 13.22 9.63
N ALA A 40 -7.50 14.41 10.15
CA ALA A 40 -7.81 14.59 11.57
C ALA A 40 -9.01 13.72 12.03
N ALA A 41 -10.07 13.64 11.21
CA ALA A 41 -11.21 12.76 11.46
C ALA A 41 -10.81 11.27 11.47
N SER A 42 -9.71 10.90 10.82
CA SER A 42 -9.21 9.53 10.80
C SER A 42 -8.60 9.07 12.12
N ILE A 43 -8.03 9.98 12.86
CA ILE A 43 -7.44 9.71 14.18
C ILE A 43 -8.54 9.49 15.22
N ALA A 44 -9.64 10.26 15.10
CA ALA A 44 -10.78 10.15 16.01
C ALA A 44 -11.59 8.84 15.82
N ASN A 45 -11.56 8.25 14.63
CA ASN A 45 -12.35 7.07 14.28
C ASN A 45 -11.47 6.01 13.58
N SER A 46 -10.81 5.16 14.36
CA SER A 46 -9.76 4.26 13.89
C SER A 46 -10.28 3.00 13.16
N ALA A 47 -11.53 2.60 13.35
CA ALA A 47 -12.10 1.43 12.68
C ALA A 47 -12.97 1.84 11.48
N PRO A 48 -12.85 1.18 10.30
CA PRO A 48 -13.77 1.42 9.21
C PRO A 48 -15.18 0.99 9.60
N PRO A 49 -16.23 1.74 9.22
CA PRO A 49 -17.59 1.27 9.40
C PRO A 49 -17.81 -0.02 8.58
N LYS A 50 -18.74 -0.85 9.04
CA LYS A 50 -19.13 -2.03 8.25
C LYS A 50 -19.65 -1.56 6.88
N PRO A 51 -19.18 -2.16 5.76
CA PRO A 51 -19.62 -1.76 4.44
C PRO A 51 -21.14 -1.95 4.29
N SER A 52 -21.82 -0.94 3.77
CA SER A 52 -23.21 -1.04 3.31
C SER A 52 -23.24 -1.25 1.80
N PHE A 53 -24.15 -2.07 1.31
CA PHE A 53 -24.26 -2.42 -0.10
C PHE A 53 -25.66 -2.10 -0.63
N ALA A 54 -25.71 -1.55 -1.84
CA ALA A 54 -26.97 -1.18 -2.48
C ALA A 54 -27.83 -2.40 -2.87
N SER A 55 -27.22 -3.59 -3.01
CA SER A 55 -27.91 -4.83 -3.38
C SER A 55 -27.22 -6.05 -2.80
N THR A 56 -27.94 -7.18 -2.79
CA THR A 56 -27.37 -8.49 -2.42
C THR A 56 -26.24 -8.89 -3.36
N ASP A 57 -26.37 -8.61 -4.64
CA ASP A 57 -25.34 -8.93 -5.64
C ASP A 57 -24.04 -8.14 -5.38
N ALA A 58 -24.15 -6.85 -5.05
CA ALA A 58 -23.00 -6.04 -4.67
C ALA A 58 -22.30 -6.59 -3.42
N ARG A 59 -23.09 -7.05 -2.43
CA ARG A 59 -22.56 -7.72 -1.24
C ARG A 59 -21.86 -9.03 -1.57
N LEU A 60 -22.45 -9.86 -2.41
CA LEU A 60 -21.86 -11.13 -2.84
C LEU A 60 -20.55 -10.90 -3.63
N ALA A 61 -20.54 -9.93 -4.54
CA ALA A 61 -19.33 -9.56 -5.28
C ALA A 61 -18.18 -9.12 -4.33
N TYR A 62 -18.50 -8.31 -3.32
CA TYR A 62 -17.54 -7.95 -2.28
C TYR A 62 -17.02 -9.15 -1.49
N LEU A 63 -17.89 -10.07 -1.07
CA LEU A 63 -17.47 -11.25 -0.31
C LEU A 63 -16.62 -12.21 -1.14
N ARG A 64 -16.90 -12.37 -2.43
CA ARG A 64 -16.06 -13.13 -3.37
C ARG A 64 -14.69 -12.46 -3.54
N TRP A 65 -14.65 -11.14 -3.72
CA TRP A 65 -13.41 -10.36 -3.75
C TRP A 65 -12.58 -10.58 -2.48
N LEU A 66 -13.20 -10.47 -1.30
CA LEU A 66 -12.53 -10.62 -0.01
C LEU A 66 -11.95 -12.03 0.16
N GLY A 67 -12.71 -13.07 -0.18
CA GLY A 67 -12.27 -14.47 -0.10
C GLY A 67 -11.07 -14.75 -1.01
N GLU A 68 -11.16 -14.31 -2.26
CA GLU A 68 -10.09 -14.50 -3.25
C GLU A 68 -8.81 -13.77 -2.84
N LEU A 69 -8.92 -12.48 -2.47
CA LEU A 69 -7.76 -11.69 -2.06
C LEU A 69 -7.16 -12.17 -0.73
N SER A 70 -8.00 -12.69 0.18
CA SER A 70 -7.54 -13.34 1.41
C SER A 70 -6.70 -14.58 1.08
N THR A 71 -7.10 -15.37 0.11
CA THR A 71 -6.32 -16.54 -0.36
C THR A 71 -4.96 -16.11 -0.92
N ARG A 72 -4.92 -15.13 -1.81
CA ARG A 72 -3.67 -14.59 -2.39
C ARG A 72 -2.73 -14.00 -1.34
N LEU A 73 -3.30 -13.33 -0.32
CA LEU A 73 -2.52 -12.66 0.72
C LEU A 73 -2.00 -13.61 1.81
N LYS A 74 -2.50 -14.86 1.89
CA LYS A 74 -2.23 -15.84 2.97
C LYS A 74 -0.72 -16.04 3.24
N LYS A 75 0.10 -16.09 2.19
CA LYS A 75 1.57 -16.28 2.33
C LYS A 75 2.26 -15.09 3.00
N ARG A 76 1.69 -13.88 2.92
CA ARG A 76 2.26 -12.64 3.47
C ARG A 76 1.64 -12.24 4.82
N LYS A 77 0.40 -12.64 5.05
CA LYS A 77 -0.36 -12.45 6.29
C LYS A 77 -1.04 -13.76 6.67
N ALA A 78 -0.34 -14.57 7.45
CA ALA A 78 -0.80 -15.92 7.80
C ALA A 78 -2.05 -15.91 8.68
N ASP A 79 -2.11 -15.00 9.67
CA ASP A 79 -3.27 -14.85 10.55
C ASP A 79 -4.51 -14.41 9.77
N HIS A 80 -5.59 -15.19 9.89
CA HIS A 80 -6.81 -14.98 9.10
C HIS A 80 -7.55 -13.72 9.50
N VAL A 81 -7.68 -13.47 10.80
CA VAL A 81 -8.43 -12.32 11.33
C VAL A 81 -7.76 -11.02 10.90
N THR A 82 -6.46 -10.89 11.16
CA THR A 82 -5.68 -9.71 10.75
C THR A 82 -5.67 -9.53 9.22
N ARG A 83 -5.68 -10.63 8.46
CA ARG A 83 -5.71 -10.58 6.99
C ARG A 83 -7.03 -10.06 6.46
N VAL A 84 -8.14 -10.54 7.00
CA VAL A 84 -9.49 -10.07 6.63
C VAL A 84 -9.66 -8.60 7.02
N GLU A 85 -9.33 -8.22 8.25
CA GLU A 85 -9.39 -6.84 8.73
C GLU A 85 -8.56 -5.89 7.85
N PHE A 86 -7.36 -6.34 7.44
CA PHE A 86 -6.51 -5.57 6.53
C PHE A 86 -7.18 -5.33 5.16
N LEU A 87 -7.75 -6.39 4.57
CA LEU A 87 -8.41 -6.27 3.26
C LEU A 87 -9.68 -5.43 3.31
N GLU A 88 -10.49 -5.59 4.36
CA GLU A 88 -11.67 -4.76 4.60
C GLU A 88 -11.29 -3.28 4.75
N THR A 89 -10.26 -3.01 5.53
CA THR A 89 -9.75 -1.64 5.73
C THR A 89 -9.19 -1.07 4.42
N ALA A 90 -8.37 -1.83 3.70
CA ALA A 90 -7.80 -1.41 2.42
C ALA A 90 -8.89 -1.13 1.38
N TRP A 91 -9.91 -1.99 1.28
CA TRP A 91 -11.05 -1.78 0.39
C TRP A 91 -11.81 -0.51 0.75
N TYR A 92 -12.15 -0.34 2.03
CA TYR A 92 -12.90 0.82 2.50
C TYR A 92 -12.15 2.13 2.25
N GLU A 93 -10.88 2.21 2.64
CA GLU A 93 -10.09 3.44 2.50
C GLU A 93 -9.79 3.76 1.03
N SER A 94 -9.59 2.74 0.19
CA SER A 94 -9.46 2.92 -1.26
C SER A 94 -10.72 3.53 -1.85
N LYS A 95 -11.89 2.93 -1.60
CA LYS A 95 -13.17 3.41 -2.14
C LYS A 95 -13.50 4.81 -1.65
N ARG A 96 -13.27 5.10 -0.37
CA ARG A 96 -13.46 6.42 0.22
C ARG A 96 -12.59 7.49 -0.44
N ALA A 97 -11.35 7.14 -0.80
CA ALA A 97 -10.43 8.05 -1.49
C ALA A 97 -10.64 8.09 -3.02
N GLY A 98 -11.62 7.36 -3.56
CA GLY A 98 -11.84 7.27 -5.01
C GLY A 98 -10.68 6.56 -5.73
N LEU A 99 -10.03 5.60 -5.06
CA LEU A 99 -8.94 4.80 -5.60
C LEU A 99 -9.39 3.35 -5.83
N GLU A 100 -8.74 2.67 -6.78
CA GLU A 100 -8.96 1.25 -6.99
C GLU A 100 -8.27 0.41 -5.91
N PRO A 101 -8.97 -0.54 -5.24
CA PRO A 101 -8.36 -1.39 -4.21
C PRO A 101 -7.13 -2.16 -4.70
N SER A 102 -7.13 -2.64 -5.94
CA SER A 102 -5.99 -3.31 -6.54
C SER A 102 -4.74 -2.42 -6.63
N LEU A 103 -4.92 -1.13 -6.92
CA LEU A 103 -3.84 -0.15 -6.95
C LEU A 103 -3.25 0.04 -5.55
N VAL A 104 -4.09 0.23 -4.54
CA VAL A 104 -3.66 0.42 -3.14
C VAL A 104 -2.93 -0.83 -2.64
N LEU A 105 -3.43 -2.03 -2.93
CA LEU A 105 -2.75 -3.28 -2.57
C LEU A 105 -1.41 -3.44 -3.30
N GLY A 106 -1.33 -3.03 -4.57
CA GLY A 106 -0.08 -2.99 -5.34
C GLY A 106 0.94 -2.05 -4.71
N LEU A 107 0.50 -0.85 -4.30
CA LEU A 107 1.34 0.12 -3.60
C LEU A 107 1.83 -0.45 -2.26
N VAL A 108 0.96 -1.02 -1.42
CA VAL A 108 1.36 -1.68 -0.16
C VAL A 108 2.36 -2.80 -0.40
N GLN A 109 2.22 -3.56 -1.49
CA GLN A 109 3.19 -4.60 -1.85
C GLN A 109 4.57 -4.01 -2.09
N VAL A 110 4.67 -2.92 -2.83
CA VAL A 110 5.94 -2.25 -3.15
C VAL A 110 6.54 -1.59 -1.91
N GLU A 111 5.72 -0.87 -1.13
CA GLU A 111 6.17 -0.08 0.01
C GLU A 111 6.66 -0.93 1.20
N SER A 112 5.93 -1.96 1.54
CA SER A 112 6.19 -2.69 2.79
C SER A 112 6.17 -4.20 2.65
N ALA A 113 5.82 -4.76 1.49
CA ALA A 113 5.47 -6.18 1.33
C ALA A 113 4.44 -6.64 2.39
N PHE A 114 3.47 -5.78 2.72
CA PHE A 114 2.41 -5.99 3.74
C PHE A 114 2.92 -6.08 5.18
N ARG A 115 4.08 -5.54 5.50
CA ARG A 115 4.64 -5.53 6.86
C ARG A 115 4.11 -4.32 7.64
N LYS A 116 3.43 -4.61 8.76
CA LYS A 116 2.81 -3.59 9.62
C LYS A 116 3.84 -2.61 10.22
N TYR A 117 4.99 -3.12 10.61
CA TYR A 117 6.04 -2.37 11.31
C TYR A 117 7.24 -2.05 10.41
N ALA A 118 7.00 -1.93 9.09
CA ALA A 118 8.04 -1.51 8.18
C ALA A 118 8.49 -0.08 8.49
N VAL A 119 9.80 0.15 8.51
CA VAL A 119 10.43 1.47 8.63
C VAL A 119 11.51 1.56 7.57
N SER A 120 11.47 2.63 6.78
CA SER A 120 12.51 2.91 5.79
C SER A 120 13.71 3.64 6.40
N PRO A 121 14.87 3.68 5.72
CA PRO A 121 16.03 4.45 6.18
C PRO A 121 15.73 5.94 6.42
N VAL A 122 14.77 6.52 5.71
CA VAL A 122 14.32 7.91 5.89
C VAL A 122 13.17 8.07 6.87
N GLY A 123 12.76 6.99 7.54
CA GLY A 123 11.78 7.01 8.62
C GLY A 123 10.32 6.86 8.19
N ALA A 124 10.02 6.55 6.92
CA ALA A 124 8.67 6.22 6.48
C ALA A 124 8.15 4.98 7.20
N ARG A 125 6.84 4.92 7.53
CA ARG A 125 6.28 3.93 8.46
C ARG A 125 5.07 3.18 7.93
N GLY A 126 5.01 1.92 8.30
CA GLY A 126 3.82 1.07 8.16
C GLY A 126 3.56 0.58 6.75
N TYR A 127 2.35 0.11 6.51
CA TYR A 127 1.95 -0.56 5.28
C TYR A 127 2.18 0.27 4.01
N MET A 128 1.83 1.56 4.05
CA MET A 128 1.94 2.48 2.93
C MET A 128 3.14 3.44 3.05
N GLN A 129 4.07 3.17 3.97
CA GLN A 129 5.29 3.94 4.18
C GLN A 129 5.03 5.46 4.25
N VAL A 130 4.14 5.84 5.15
CA VAL A 130 3.77 7.24 5.38
C VAL A 130 4.88 7.94 6.16
N MET A 131 5.27 9.14 5.70
CA MET A 131 6.29 9.95 6.37
C MET A 131 5.77 10.55 7.68
N PRO A 132 6.58 10.56 8.76
CA PRO A 132 6.18 11.06 10.09
C PRO A 132 5.69 12.50 10.12
N PHE A 133 6.15 13.36 9.22
CA PHE A 133 5.69 14.76 9.18
C PHE A 133 4.18 14.87 8.90
N TRP A 134 3.59 13.93 8.14
CA TRP A 134 2.16 13.90 7.93
C TRP A 134 1.37 13.74 9.24
N ALA A 135 1.84 12.87 10.15
CA ALA A 135 1.21 12.71 11.47
C ALA A 135 1.31 13.99 12.31
N ARG A 136 2.43 14.71 12.22
CA ARG A 136 2.63 16.00 12.91
C ARG A 136 1.74 17.11 12.38
N LEU A 137 1.53 17.16 11.07
CA LEU A 137 0.71 18.20 10.43
C LEU A 137 -0.78 18.07 10.70
N ILE A 138 -1.26 16.85 11.02
CA ILE A 138 -2.66 16.51 10.90
C ILE A 138 -3.30 16.10 12.22
N GLY A 139 -2.53 15.74 13.23
CA GLY A 139 -3.08 15.12 14.42
C GLY A 139 -2.48 15.58 15.72
N ASP A 140 -2.45 14.67 16.66
CA ASP A 140 -1.83 14.82 17.98
C ASP A 140 -0.29 14.82 17.95
N GLY A 141 0.30 14.78 16.76
CA GLY A 141 1.74 14.83 16.57
C GLY A 141 2.46 13.51 16.80
N ASP A 142 1.76 12.44 17.15
CA ASP A 142 2.37 11.15 17.45
C ASP A 142 2.61 10.29 16.20
N PRO A 143 3.85 10.19 15.69
CA PRO A 143 4.17 9.37 14.53
C PRO A 143 4.05 7.85 14.80
N SER A 144 3.91 7.41 16.06
CA SER A 144 3.72 5.99 16.37
C SER A 144 2.36 5.49 15.88
N ARG A 145 1.38 6.37 15.75
CA ARG A 145 0.05 6.07 15.19
C ARG A 145 0.11 5.59 13.74
N LEU A 146 1.17 5.89 13.01
CA LEU A 146 1.39 5.35 11.67
C LEU A 146 1.64 3.84 11.63
N PHE A 147 1.81 3.18 12.77
CA PHE A 147 1.80 1.72 12.87
C PHE A 147 0.40 1.12 13.11
N HIS A 148 -0.61 1.93 13.40
CA HIS A 148 -1.99 1.47 13.40
C HIS A 148 -2.46 1.25 11.95
N MET A 149 -3.03 0.07 11.69
CA MET A 149 -3.39 -0.36 10.35
C MET A 149 -4.35 0.62 9.68
N GLN A 150 -5.46 0.93 10.36
CA GLN A 150 -6.49 1.82 9.84
C GLN A 150 -5.97 3.23 9.58
N THR A 151 -5.20 3.77 10.53
CA THR A 151 -4.57 5.09 10.40
C THR A 151 -3.63 5.13 9.21
N ASN A 152 -2.74 4.14 9.09
CA ASN A 152 -1.75 4.09 8.02
C ASN A 152 -2.38 4.01 6.63
N LEU A 153 -3.34 3.08 6.44
CA LEU A 153 -4.05 2.91 5.17
C LEU A 153 -4.84 4.17 4.80
N ARG A 154 -5.48 4.81 5.77
CA ARG A 154 -6.21 6.06 5.53
C ARG A 154 -5.28 7.20 5.11
N PHE A 155 -4.19 7.40 5.84
CA PHE A 155 -3.21 8.43 5.51
C PHE A 155 -2.64 8.21 4.10
N GLY A 156 -2.19 6.98 3.81
CA GLY A 156 -1.63 6.67 2.50
C GLY A 156 -2.63 6.89 1.35
N CYS A 157 -3.89 6.46 1.51
CA CYS A 157 -4.93 6.67 0.51
C CYS A 157 -5.26 8.16 0.31
N VAL A 158 -5.38 8.94 1.40
CA VAL A 158 -5.69 10.39 1.31
C VAL A 158 -4.52 11.15 0.68
N ILE A 159 -3.28 10.82 1.05
CA ILE A 159 -2.08 11.45 0.46
C ILE A 159 -1.98 11.11 -1.03
N LEU A 160 -2.19 9.86 -1.42
CA LEU A 160 -2.19 9.48 -2.84
C LEU A 160 -3.30 10.19 -3.60
N ARG A 161 -4.50 10.30 -3.04
CA ARG A 161 -5.62 11.05 -3.64
C ARG A 161 -5.26 12.52 -3.81
N HIS A 162 -4.70 13.17 -2.79
CA HIS A 162 -4.21 14.53 -2.88
C HIS A 162 -3.22 14.72 -4.04
N TYR A 163 -2.24 13.82 -4.17
CA TYR A 163 -1.29 13.89 -5.29
C TYR A 163 -1.96 13.62 -6.65
N LEU A 164 -2.95 12.74 -6.70
CA LEU A 164 -3.70 12.48 -7.93
C LEU A 164 -4.49 13.71 -8.38
N ASP A 165 -5.14 14.41 -7.46
CA ASP A 165 -5.86 15.66 -7.74
C ASP A 165 -4.88 16.74 -8.22
N ARG A 166 -3.72 16.85 -7.56
CA ARG A 166 -2.68 17.81 -7.92
C ARG A 166 -2.05 17.56 -9.29
N GLU A 167 -1.99 16.30 -9.73
CA GLU A 167 -1.50 15.90 -11.05
C GLU A 167 -2.64 15.82 -12.11
N GLY A 168 -3.79 16.41 -11.84
CA GLY A 168 -4.91 16.46 -12.78
C GLY A 168 -5.48 15.09 -13.16
N GLY A 169 -5.36 14.10 -12.29
CA GLY A 169 -5.81 12.73 -12.53
C GLY A 169 -4.72 11.79 -13.12
N ASP A 170 -3.53 12.28 -13.35
CA ASP A 170 -2.40 11.43 -13.82
C ASP A 170 -1.85 10.58 -12.68
N MET A 171 -2.28 9.33 -12.63
CA MET A 171 -1.86 8.37 -11.59
C MET A 171 -0.36 8.04 -11.66
N TYR A 172 0.25 8.06 -12.85
CA TYR A 172 1.68 7.80 -12.99
C TYR A 172 2.50 8.89 -12.30
N MET A 173 2.16 10.15 -12.56
CA MET A 173 2.80 11.31 -11.92
C MET A 173 2.49 11.38 -10.41
N ALA A 174 1.27 11.04 -10.01
CA ALA A 174 0.86 11.00 -8.60
C ALA A 174 1.67 9.96 -7.81
N LEU A 175 1.87 8.76 -8.34
CA LEU A 175 2.72 7.73 -7.75
C LEU A 175 4.18 8.19 -7.64
N GLY A 176 4.71 8.81 -8.70
CA GLY A 176 6.05 9.40 -8.65
C GLY A 176 6.19 10.46 -7.56
N ARG A 177 5.18 11.31 -7.39
CA ARG A 177 5.14 12.30 -6.30
C ARG A 177 5.03 11.64 -4.93
N TYR A 178 4.19 10.61 -4.80
CA TYR A 178 4.05 9.85 -3.56
C TYR A 178 5.39 9.27 -3.08
N ASN A 179 6.19 8.74 -3.98
CA ASN A 179 7.53 8.20 -3.68
C ASN A 179 8.64 9.27 -3.63
N GLY A 180 8.38 10.51 -4.09
CA GLY A 180 9.41 11.55 -4.24
C GLY A 180 10.29 11.39 -5.49
N SER A 181 9.84 10.60 -6.45
CA SER A 181 10.53 10.34 -7.72
C SER A 181 9.72 10.79 -8.94
N ARG A 182 9.01 11.93 -8.82
CA ARG A 182 8.13 12.45 -9.86
C ARG A 182 8.82 12.48 -11.22
N GLY A 183 8.16 11.90 -12.23
CA GLY A 183 8.67 11.82 -13.60
C GLY A 183 9.64 10.66 -13.87
N ARG A 184 10.03 9.90 -12.84
CA ARG A 184 10.87 8.70 -13.00
C ARG A 184 9.99 7.45 -13.11
N PRO A 185 10.31 6.49 -14.02
CA PRO A 185 9.44 5.37 -14.33
C PRO A 185 9.49 4.22 -13.32
N GLU A 186 10.57 4.08 -12.56
CA GLU A 186 10.84 2.87 -11.78
C GLU A 186 9.74 2.57 -10.78
N TYR A 187 9.37 3.56 -9.98
CA TYR A 187 8.37 3.36 -8.93
C TYR A 187 6.94 3.22 -9.47
N PRO A 188 6.42 4.10 -10.32
CA PRO A 188 5.09 3.91 -10.91
C PRO A 188 4.95 2.57 -11.63
N ASN A 189 5.96 2.16 -12.40
CA ASN A 189 5.93 0.87 -13.10
C ASN A 189 5.92 -0.31 -12.13
N ALA A 190 6.69 -0.25 -11.03
CA ALA A 190 6.67 -1.28 -10.01
C ALA A 190 5.28 -1.40 -9.34
N VAL A 191 4.62 -0.27 -9.03
CA VAL A 191 3.27 -0.28 -8.46
C VAL A 191 2.25 -0.83 -9.45
N PHE A 192 2.28 -0.42 -10.71
CA PHE A 192 1.37 -0.96 -11.73
C PHE A 192 1.61 -2.46 -12.01
N ALA A 193 2.86 -2.91 -12.00
CA ALA A 193 3.15 -4.33 -12.11
C ALA A 193 2.62 -5.11 -10.90
N ALA A 194 2.82 -4.59 -9.68
CA ALA A 194 2.30 -5.19 -8.46
C ALA A 194 0.77 -5.19 -8.39
N ARG A 195 0.10 -4.14 -8.89
CA ARG A 195 -1.37 -4.03 -8.97
C ARG A 195 -1.98 -5.26 -9.66
N LYS A 196 -1.38 -5.77 -10.73
CA LYS A 196 -1.89 -6.94 -11.48
C LYS A 196 -2.07 -8.18 -10.60
N ASN A 197 -1.28 -8.34 -9.53
CA ASN A 197 -1.43 -9.44 -8.59
C ASN A 197 -2.70 -9.34 -7.74
N TRP A 198 -3.34 -8.17 -7.69
CA TRP A 198 -4.48 -7.84 -6.82
C TRP A 198 -5.74 -7.48 -7.61
N GLU A 199 -5.69 -7.52 -8.93
CA GLU A 199 -6.87 -7.37 -9.76
C GLU A 199 -7.80 -8.58 -9.57
N TYR A 200 -9.06 -8.29 -9.34
CA TYR A 200 -10.11 -9.29 -9.23
C TYR A 200 -11.12 -9.05 -10.34
N LEU A 201 -11.19 -9.99 -11.25
CA LEU A 201 -12.22 -10.04 -12.28
C LEU A 201 -13.27 -11.06 -11.82
N PRO A 202 -14.52 -10.62 -11.55
CA PRO A 202 -15.59 -11.58 -11.27
C PRO A 202 -15.68 -12.58 -12.43
N THR A 203 -15.57 -13.86 -12.14
CA THR A 203 -16.00 -14.89 -13.10
C THR A 203 -17.51 -14.78 -13.26
N ALA A 204 -17.97 -14.71 -14.51
CA ALA A 204 -19.38 -14.70 -14.87
C ALA A 204 -20.09 -15.94 -14.32
#